data_7f6bd79e4c3102a12646c8833ad81043
#
_entry.id   7f6bd79e4c3102a12646c8833ad81043
#
_cell.length_a   1.000
_cell.length_b   1.000
_cell.length_c   1.000
_cell.angle_alpha   90.00
_cell.angle_beta   90.00
_cell.angle_gamma   90.00
#
_symmetry.space_group_name_H-M   'P 1'
#
loop_
_entity.id
_entity.type
_entity.pdbx_description
1 polymer ?
#
loop_
_entity_poly.entity_id
_entity_poly.type
_entity_poly.pdbx_seq_one_letter_code
_entity_poly.pdbx_strand_id
1 'polypeptide(L)'
;MLLIHKQILYKIVLLLICTFIANISIANTTKEIKAYALFGQEGMPSAQDLNSIGSYSKGCLAGAEKLPETGKSWQVMRLSRNRNWGHQNTLKFVEQLSSFASSLNGWQGLYIGDISQPRGGPFKAGHISHQNGLDIDIWMLPAKTLKLNKMERETISSISVKASNQKNTNSFWTQQHRDILRNAAKNPLVDRIFITAVAKIDLCKITKIDRSWLQKLRPWYGHDTHFHVRLKCPKTSNNCVVQTPTTNKLSGDDFGCNETLNWWVTDHLKPKEPLTNTEKTKLKLKRTPRDFTMRDLPKLCESVINSQ
;
A
#
# COMPACT_ATOMS: atom_id res chain seq x y z
N MET A 1 37.37 5.16 -72.91
CA MET A 1 36.71 4.03 -72.15
C MET A 1 37.02 4.01 -70.66
N LEU A 2 38.23 4.37 -70.23
CA LEU A 2 38.61 4.33 -68.77
C LEU A 2 37.91 5.36 -67.89
N LEU A 3 37.55 6.54 -68.40
CA LEU A 3 36.91 7.61 -67.62
C LEU A 3 35.42 7.32 -67.28
N ILE A 4 34.73 6.63 -68.16
CA ILE A 4 33.30 6.28 -67.95
C ILE A 4 33.17 5.23 -66.88
N HIS A 5 34.09 4.25 -66.79
CA HIS A 5 34.07 3.23 -65.72
C HIS A 5 34.32 3.81 -64.30
N LYS A 6 35.20 4.82 -64.21
CA LYS A 6 35.42 5.47 -62.87
C LYS A 6 34.20 6.26 -62.36
N GLN A 7 33.44 6.91 -63.25
CA GLN A 7 32.23 7.65 -62.84
C GLN A 7 31.09 6.74 -62.44
N ILE A 8 30.95 5.59 -63.09
CA ILE A 8 29.92 4.58 -62.73
C ILE A 8 30.24 3.95 -61.36
N LEU A 9 31.51 3.58 -61.13
CA LEU A 9 31.96 3.03 -59.87
C LEU A 9 31.73 4.00 -58.68
N TYR A 10 32.02 5.31 -58.91
CA TYR A 10 31.80 6.33 -57.85
C TYR A 10 30.33 6.52 -57.53
N LYS A 11 29.43 6.46 -58.51
CA LYS A 11 27.98 6.55 -58.29
C LYS A 11 27.44 5.32 -57.57
N ILE A 12 27.94 4.12 -57.89
CA ILE A 12 27.53 2.87 -57.21
C ILE A 12 28.01 2.86 -55.75
N VAL A 13 29.24 3.31 -55.48
CA VAL A 13 29.76 3.41 -54.11
C VAL A 13 28.99 4.46 -53.27
N LEU A 14 28.63 5.61 -53.87
CA LEU A 14 27.81 6.61 -53.21
C LEU A 14 26.39 6.11 -52.91
N LEU A 15 25.78 5.33 -53.82
CA LEU A 15 24.46 4.74 -53.61
C LEU A 15 24.49 3.68 -52.47
N LEU A 16 25.55 2.86 -52.41
CA LEU A 16 25.72 1.87 -51.35
C LEU A 16 25.98 2.52 -49.98
N ILE A 17 26.67 3.65 -49.91
CA ILE A 17 26.89 4.39 -48.66
C ILE A 17 25.58 5.03 -48.19
N CYS A 18 24.75 5.57 -49.09
CA CYS A 18 23.45 6.14 -48.71
C CYS A 18 22.46 5.08 -48.22
N THR A 19 22.50 3.85 -48.73
CA THR A 19 21.62 2.77 -48.25
C THR A 19 22.06 2.19 -46.89
N PHE A 20 23.36 2.31 -46.55
CA PHE A 20 23.86 1.85 -45.24
C PHE A 20 23.55 2.85 -44.09
N ILE A 21 23.39 4.15 -44.40
CA ILE A 21 23.06 5.18 -43.42
C ILE A 21 21.56 5.17 -43.06
N ALA A 22 20.69 4.61 -43.91
CA ALA A 22 19.23 4.59 -43.68
C ALA A 22 18.77 3.55 -42.66
N ASN A 23 19.64 2.70 -42.11
CA ASN A 23 19.31 1.68 -41.15
C ASN A 23 19.90 1.92 -39.76
N ILE A 24 20.35 3.12 -39.44
CA ILE A 24 20.51 3.49 -38.03
C ILE A 24 19.12 3.78 -37.51
N SER A 25 18.38 2.71 -37.16
CA SER A 25 17.24 2.81 -36.24
C SER A 25 17.79 3.42 -34.96
N ILE A 26 17.61 4.73 -34.80
CA ILE A 26 17.73 5.38 -33.50
C ILE A 26 16.65 4.70 -32.67
N ALA A 27 17.03 3.67 -31.95
CA ALA A 27 16.23 3.17 -30.85
C ALA A 27 16.16 4.32 -29.84
N ASN A 28 15.26 5.26 -30.10
CA ASN A 28 14.81 6.21 -29.09
C ASN A 28 14.23 5.38 -27.98
N THR A 29 15.05 5.02 -26.99
CA THR A 29 14.59 4.48 -25.73
C THR A 29 13.84 5.62 -25.02
N THR A 30 12.62 5.89 -25.51
CA THR A 30 11.69 6.72 -24.77
C THR A 30 11.56 6.06 -23.42
N LYS A 31 12.11 6.68 -22.39
CA LYS A 31 12.05 6.19 -21.01
C LYS A 31 10.58 6.01 -20.66
N GLU A 32 10.14 4.76 -20.54
CA GLU A 32 8.75 4.44 -20.31
C GLU A 32 8.25 5.12 -19.02
N ILE A 33 7.11 5.79 -19.10
CA ILE A 33 6.55 6.54 -17.97
C ILE A 33 6.23 5.58 -16.83
N LYS A 34 6.64 5.94 -15.62
CA LYS A 34 6.35 5.16 -14.43
C LYS A 34 4.87 5.19 -14.10
N ALA A 35 4.31 4.02 -13.76
CA ALA A 35 2.89 3.89 -13.46
C ALA A 35 2.43 4.84 -12.33
N TYR A 36 3.25 5.04 -11.29
CA TYR A 36 2.91 5.98 -10.22
C TYR A 36 2.70 7.43 -10.73
N ALA A 37 3.35 7.83 -11.81
CA ALA A 37 3.19 9.17 -12.37
C ALA A 37 1.86 9.30 -13.11
N LEU A 38 1.43 8.25 -13.82
CA LEU A 38 0.14 8.21 -14.50
C LEU A 38 -1.01 8.21 -13.47
N PHE A 39 -1.00 7.27 -12.53
CA PHE A 39 -2.04 7.20 -11.49
C PHE A 39 -2.07 8.41 -10.57
N GLY A 40 -0.91 9.01 -10.27
CA GLY A 40 -0.81 10.17 -9.39
C GLY A 40 -1.31 11.49 -10.00
N GLN A 41 -1.54 11.55 -11.30
CA GLN A 41 -2.11 12.71 -11.99
C GLN A 41 -3.65 12.68 -12.00
N GLU A 42 -4.24 11.52 -11.74
CA GLU A 42 -5.69 11.33 -11.77
C GLU A 42 -6.35 11.94 -10.52
N GLY A 43 -7.13 12.99 -10.71
CA GLY A 43 -7.87 13.66 -9.63
C GLY A 43 -9.22 13.03 -9.31
N MET A 44 -9.77 12.22 -10.24
CA MET A 44 -11.12 11.64 -10.19
C MET A 44 -11.08 10.13 -10.47
N PRO A 45 -12.08 9.37 -10.01
CA PRO A 45 -12.20 7.95 -10.30
C PRO A 45 -12.46 7.70 -11.80
N SER A 46 -12.27 6.48 -12.26
CA SER A 46 -12.72 6.07 -13.58
C SER A 46 -14.25 5.92 -13.61
N ALA A 47 -14.89 6.12 -14.78
CA ALA A 47 -16.34 6.00 -14.94
C ALA A 47 -16.86 4.55 -14.98
N GLN A 48 -15.98 3.57 -14.85
CA GLN A 48 -16.32 2.15 -14.88
C GLN A 48 -17.00 1.69 -13.58
N ASP A 49 -17.64 0.53 -13.64
CA ASP A 49 -18.16 -0.14 -12.45
C ASP A 49 -17.06 -0.43 -11.44
N LEU A 50 -17.43 -0.41 -10.15
CA LEU A 50 -16.53 -0.63 -9.03
C LEU A 50 -15.85 -2.00 -9.09
N ASN A 51 -14.54 -2.03 -9.24
CA ASN A 51 -13.74 -3.25 -9.34
C ASN A 51 -12.33 -3.07 -8.77
N SER A 52 -11.98 -3.85 -7.77
CA SER A 52 -10.60 -3.98 -7.30
C SER A 52 -9.85 -4.93 -8.21
N ILE A 53 -8.80 -4.45 -8.88
CA ILE A 53 -8.07 -5.19 -9.92
C ILE A 53 -6.65 -5.52 -9.42
N GLY A 54 -6.21 -6.76 -9.61
CA GLY A 54 -4.89 -7.24 -9.24
C GLY A 54 -4.68 -7.38 -7.74
N SER A 55 -3.43 -7.38 -7.30
CA SER A 55 -3.07 -7.48 -5.88
C SER A 55 -2.96 -6.10 -5.22
N TYR A 56 -2.85 -6.09 -3.90
CA TYR A 56 -2.72 -4.88 -3.09
C TYR A 56 -1.47 -4.04 -3.41
N SER A 57 -0.41 -4.65 -3.94
CA SER A 57 0.85 -4.01 -4.33
C SER A 57 1.17 -4.06 -5.82
N LYS A 58 0.25 -4.60 -6.63
CA LYS A 58 0.33 -4.67 -8.09
C LYS A 58 -1.08 -4.71 -8.65
N GLY A 59 -1.73 -3.55 -8.68
CA GLY A 59 -3.14 -3.44 -9.05
C GLY A 59 -3.58 -2.02 -9.32
N CYS A 60 -4.89 -1.85 -9.49
CA CYS A 60 -5.58 -0.58 -9.66
C CYS A 60 -7.04 -0.70 -9.19
N LEU A 61 -7.77 0.40 -9.20
CA LEU A 61 -9.16 0.48 -8.73
C LEU A 61 -10.02 1.18 -9.78
N ALA A 62 -10.98 0.48 -10.35
CA ALA A 62 -12.02 1.04 -11.19
C ALA A 62 -13.19 1.53 -10.34
N GLY A 63 -13.87 2.61 -10.74
CA GLY A 63 -15.10 3.09 -10.12
C GLY A 63 -14.99 3.36 -8.63
N ALA A 64 -13.85 3.91 -8.18
CA ALA A 64 -13.59 4.17 -6.75
C ALA A 64 -14.63 5.10 -6.14
N GLU A 65 -15.00 4.84 -4.89
CA GLU A 65 -15.81 5.74 -4.08
C GLU A 65 -14.93 6.57 -3.14
N LYS A 66 -15.29 7.84 -2.95
CA LYS A 66 -14.58 8.74 -2.05
C LYS A 66 -15.10 8.62 -0.63
N LEU A 67 -14.24 8.29 0.33
CA LEU A 67 -14.57 8.45 1.74
C LEU A 67 -14.72 9.96 2.03
N PRO A 68 -15.86 10.43 2.57
CA PRO A 68 -16.02 11.82 2.99
C PRO A 68 -14.89 12.26 3.92
N GLU A 69 -14.36 13.45 3.71
CA GLU A 69 -13.23 13.97 4.49
C GLU A 69 -13.52 14.04 5.99
N THR A 70 -14.77 14.19 6.37
CA THR A 70 -15.25 14.13 7.74
C THR A 70 -16.59 13.39 7.75
N GLY A 71 -16.70 12.38 8.59
CA GLY A 71 -17.93 11.65 8.86
C GLY A 71 -18.38 11.82 10.31
N LYS A 72 -19.40 11.06 10.70
CA LYS A 72 -19.93 11.11 12.09
C LYS A 72 -18.91 10.73 13.14
N SER A 73 -17.98 9.84 12.78
CA SER A 73 -16.99 9.25 13.71
C SER A 73 -15.58 9.11 13.09
N TRP A 74 -15.26 9.83 12.04
CA TRP A 74 -13.91 9.87 11.48
C TRP A 74 -13.54 11.22 10.87
N GLN A 75 -12.25 11.48 10.79
CA GLN A 75 -11.66 12.50 9.92
C GLN A 75 -10.51 11.90 9.10
N VAL A 76 -10.50 12.21 7.81
CA VAL A 76 -9.40 11.86 6.90
C VAL A 76 -8.25 12.84 7.13
N MET A 77 -7.02 12.32 7.22
CA MET A 77 -5.80 13.08 7.42
C MET A 77 -5.02 13.21 6.10
N ARG A 78 -4.15 14.23 5.98
CA ARG A 78 -3.31 14.45 4.78
C ARG A 78 -4.14 14.61 3.50
N LEU A 79 -5.11 15.51 3.52
CA LEU A 79 -6.07 15.73 2.43
C LEU A 79 -5.39 16.08 1.09
N SER A 80 -4.23 16.77 1.14
CA SER A 80 -3.43 17.12 -0.04
C SER A 80 -2.98 15.92 -0.87
N ARG A 81 -2.96 14.72 -0.27
CA ARG A 81 -2.57 13.48 -0.97
C ARG A 81 -3.66 12.93 -1.88
N ASN A 82 -4.92 13.34 -1.70
CA ASN A 82 -6.09 12.79 -2.39
C ASN A 82 -6.14 11.25 -2.35
N ARG A 83 -5.93 10.65 -1.17
CA ARG A 83 -5.81 9.20 -0.97
C ARG A 83 -6.91 8.62 -0.10
N ASN A 84 -8.08 9.21 -0.12
CA ASN A 84 -9.28 8.74 0.60
C ASN A 84 -10.30 8.08 -0.35
N TRP A 85 -9.81 7.37 -1.35
CA TRP A 85 -10.63 6.61 -2.30
C TRP A 85 -10.52 5.12 -2.04
N GLY A 86 -11.61 4.38 -2.18
CA GLY A 86 -11.58 2.96 -1.90
C GLY A 86 -12.73 2.19 -2.57
N HIS A 87 -12.70 0.89 -2.39
CA HIS A 87 -13.86 0.04 -2.67
C HIS A 87 -14.94 0.30 -1.62
N GLN A 88 -16.22 0.17 -1.96
CA GLN A 88 -17.37 0.35 -1.04
C GLN A 88 -17.21 -0.44 0.28
N ASN A 89 -16.67 -1.67 0.22
CA ASN A 89 -16.40 -2.46 1.42
C ASN A 89 -15.41 -1.77 2.36
N THR A 90 -14.47 -1.00 1.82
CA THR A 90 -13.47 -0.24 2.58
C THR A 90 -14.13 0.91 3.32
N LEU A 91 -14.99 1.65 2.65
CA LEU A 91 -15.74 2.75 3.26
C LEU A 91 -16.66 2.23 4.36
N LYS A 92 -17.41 1.18 4.08
CA LYS A 92 -18.28 0.51 5.07
C LYS A 92 -17.51 0.01 6.29
N PHE A 93 -16.31 -0.55 6.08
CA PHE A 93 -15.45 -0.97 7.19
C PHE A 93 -15.02 0.23 8.05
N VAL A 94 -14.62 1.36 7.43
CA VAL A 94 -14.26 2.58 8.15
C VAL A 94 -15.43 3.10 8.98
N GLU A 95 -16.63 3.17 8.43
CA GLU A 95 -17.84 3.59 9.14
C GLU A 95 -18.12 2.71 10.38
N GLN A 96 -18.06 1.41 10.21
CA GLN A 96 -18.32 0.46 11.29
C GLN A 96 -17.28 0.56 12.40
N LEU A 97 -15.99 0.56 12.05
CA LEU A 97 -14.91 0.61 13.02
C LEU A 97 -14.84 1.95 13.74
N SER A 98 -15.01 3.05 13.02
CA SER A 98 -15.00 4.39 13.62
C SER A 98 -16.19 4.63 14.54
N SER A 99 -17.36 4.11 14.18
CA SER A 99 -18.54 4.11 15.07
C SER A 99 -18.29 3.33 16.36
N PHE A 100 -17.66 2.15 16.27
CA PHE A 100 -17.23 1.42 17.46
C PHE A 100 -16.23 2.23 18.28
N ALA A 101 -15.21 2.81 17.65
CA ALA A 101 -14.21 3.61 18.35
C ALA A 101 -14.82 4.82 19.08
N SER A 102 -15.84 5.46 18.51
CA SER A 102 -16.54 6.60 19.14
C SER A 102 -17.34 6.23 20.39
N SER A 103 -17.60 4.95 20.63
CA SER A 103 -18.22 4.47 21.89
C SER A 103 -17.21 4.29 23.02
N LEU A 104 -15.91 4.39 22.74
CA LEU A 104 -14.84 4.18 23.71
C LEU A 104 -14.47 5.50 24.40
N ASN A 105 -14.22 5.44 25.70
CA ASN A 105 -13.84 6.64 26.45
C ASN A 105 -12.55 7.29 25.90
N GLY A 106 -12.61 8.61 25.66
CA GLY A 106 -11.50 9.42 25.13
C GLY A 106 -11.33 9.37 23.61
N TRP A 107 -12.23 8.69 22.87
CA TRP A 107 -12.24 8.62 21.42
C TRP A 107 -13.56 9.17 20.87
N GLN A 108 -13.52 10.17 19.99
CA GLN A 108 -14.69 10.62 19.23
C GLN A 108 -14.83 9.88 17.89
N GLY A 109 -13.89 8.99 17.59
CA GLY A 109 -13.83 8.23 16.36
C GLY A 109 -12.39 7.90 15.97
N LEU A 110 -12.10 7.90 14.67
CA LEU A 110 -10.79 7.55 14.12
C LEU A 110 -10.23 8.63 13.20
N TYR A 111 -8.90 8.78 13.20
CA TYR A 111 -8.17 9.49 12.16
C TYR A 111 -7.75 8.48 11.09
N ILE A 112 -8.24 8.70 9.87
CA ILE A 112 -7.99 7.84 8.71
C ILE A 112 -6.85 8.41 7.90
N GLY A 113 -5.81 7.61 7.70
CA GLY A 113 -4.68 7.91 6.81
C GLY A 113 -4.96 7.58 5.35
N ASP A 114 -3.95 7.05 4.66
CA ASP A 114 -4.07 6.71 3.25
C ASP A 114 -4.97 5.46 3.06
N ILE A 115 -5.87 5.50 2.05
CA ILE A 115 -6.62 4.37 1.50
C ILE A 115 -6.04 4.07 0.12
N SER A 116 -6.45 4.80 -0.90
CA SER A 116 -6.00 4.67 -2.28
C SER A 116 -6.13 5.99 -3.03
N GLN A 117 -5.47 6.11 -4.18
CA GLN A 117 -5.70 7.16 -5.16
C GLN A 117 -7.04 6.94 -5.88
N PRO A 118 -7.60 7.95 -6.59
CA PRO A 118 -8.90 7.84 -7.27
C PRO A 118 -9.03 6.66 -8.23
N ARG A 119 -7.93 6.27 -8.88
CA ARG A 119 -7.85 5.11 -9.79
C ARG A 119 -6.94 4.00 -9.26
N GLY A 120 -6.56 4.06 -7.98
CA GLY A 120 -5.61 3.11 -7.39
C GLY A 120 -4.19 3.27 -7.94
N GLY A 121 -3.53 2.14 -8.18
CA GLY A 121 -2.17 2.11 -8.74
C GLY A 121 -1.07 2.48 -7.74
N PRO A 122 0.20 2.38 -8.18
CA PRO A 122 1.35 2.63 -7.33
C PRO A 122 1.44 4.08 -6.84
N PHE A 123 1.91 4.28 -5.61
CA PHE A 123 2.20 5.59 -5.07
C PHE A 123 3.64 6.03 -5.42
N LYS A 124 3.84 7.34 -5.62
CA LYS A 124 5.18 7.93 -5.80
C LYS A 124 6.07 7.73 -4.58
N ALA A 125 5.49 7.81 -3.39
CA ALA A 125 6.20 7.69 -2.10
C ALA A 125 5.28 7.11 -1.03
N GLY A 126 5.88 6.63 0.08
CA GLY A 126 5.17 6.01 1.19
C GLY A 126 4.99 4.52 0.97
N HIS A 127 3.76 4.09 0.84
CA HIS A 127 3.37 2.68 0.83
C HIS A 127 3.75 1.96 -0.47
N ILE A 128 3.96 0.65 -0.36
CA ILE A 128 4.14 -0.28 -1.49
C ILE A 128 2.79 -0.81 -1.97
N SER A 129 1.83 -0.95 -1.08
CA SER A 129 0.46 -1.41 -1.34
C SER A 129 -0.53 -0.26 -1.51
N HIS A 130 -1.79 -0.42 -1.14
CA HIS A 130 -2.87 0.56 -1.34
C HIS A 130 -3.29 0.77 -2.80
N GLN A 131 -3.00 -0.19 -3.68
CA GLN A 131 -3.19 0.02 -5.11
C GLN A 131 -4.58 -0.35 -5.64
N ASN A 132 -5.34 -1.19 -4.93
CA ASN A 132 -6.63 -1.69 -5.38
C ASN A 132 -7.83 -1.30 -4.48
N GLY A 133 -7.63 -0.30 -3.58
CA GLY A 133 -8.69 0.28 -2.77
C GLY A 133 -9.17 -0.57 -1.59
N LEU A 134 -8.41 -1.59 -1.19
CA LEU A 134 -8.76 -2.52 -0.10
C LEU A 134 -7.81 -2.42 1.11
N ASP A 135 -6.91 -1.48 1.12
CA ASP A 135 -5.99 -1.18 2.23
C ASP A 135 -6.37 0.15 2.90
N ILE A 136 -6.25 0.23 4.22
CA ILE A 136 -6.56 1.43 5.00
C ILE A 136 -5.53 1.58 6.11
N ASP A 137 -4.94 2.77 6.23
CA ASP A 137 -4.14 3.15 7.39
C ASP A 137 -5.01 3.89 8.40
N ILE A 138 -4.96 3.46 9.65
CA ILE A 138 -5.70 4.05 10.77
C ILE A 138 -4.69 4.47 11.83
N TRP A 139 -4.70 5.75 12.20
CA TRP A 139 -3.73 6.31 13.13
C TRP A 139 -3.91 5.76 14.54
N MET A 140 -2.78 5.59 15.26
CA MET A 140 -2.79 5.27 16.69
C MET A 140 -3.16 6.47 17.55
N LEU A 141 -3.11 7.70 17.03
CA LEU A 141 -3.51 8.90 17.77
C LEU A 141 -5.02 8.87 18.04
N PRO A 142 -5.47 8.88 19.32
CA PRO A 142 -6.87 8.97 19.66
C PRO A 142 -7.51 10.23 19.06
N ALA A 143 -8.60 10.07 18.32
CA ALA A 143 -9.35 11.19 17.79
C ALA A 143 -10.17 11.87 18.89
N LYS A 144 -9.55 12.76 19.67
CA LYS A 144 -10.20 13.54 20.73
C LYS A 144 -11.16 14.59 20.19
N THR A 145 -11.07 14.93 18.92
CA THR A 145 -11.95 15.85 18.20
C THR A 145 -12.05 15.42 16.74
N LEU A 146 -13.20 15.67 16.12
CA LEU A 146 -13.41 15.51 14.68
C LEU A 146 -13.61 16.87 13.99
N LYS A 147 -13.10 17.96 14.61
CA LYS A 147 -13.22 19.34 14.12
C LYS A 147 -11.88 19.93 13.69
N LEU A 148 -10.88 19.09 13.42
CA LEU A 148 -9.60 19.57 12.90
C LEU A 148 -9.80 20.27 11.55
N ASN A 149 -9.21 21.45 11.40
CA ASN A 149 -9.20 22.17 10.13
C ASN A 149 -8.21 21.54 9.14
N LYS A 150 -8.19 22.03 7.89
CA LYS A 150 -7.32 21.47 6.83
C LYS A 150 -5.83 21.52 7.19
N MET A 151 -5.36 22.62 7.77
CA MET A 151 -3.95 22.78 8.15
C MET A 151 -3.57 21.80 9.26
N GLU A 152 -4.39 21.67 10.29
CA GLU A 152 -4.17 20.71 11.37
C GLU A 152 -4.09 19.27 10.84
N ARG A 153 -4.97 18.89 9.92
CA ARG A 153 -4.94 17.56 9.28
C ARG A 153 -3.67 17.32 8.46
N GLU A 154 -3.05 18.38 7.92
CA GLU A 154 -1.78 18.27 7.19
C GLU A 154 -0.57 18.21 8.12
N THR A 155 -0.62 18.83 9.29
CA THR A 155 0.56 19.10 10.12
C THR A 155 0.71 18.18 11.33
N ILE A 156 -0.40 17.83 12.02
CA ILE A 156 -0.30 16.94 13.19
C ILE A 156 0.19 15.55 12.77
N SER A 157 0.87 14.88 13.67
CA SER A 157 1.37 13.52 13.46
C SER A 157 0.70 12.53 14.38
N SER A 158 0.59 11.29 13.94
CA SER A 158 0.17 10.19 14.81
C SER A 158 1.27 9.89 15.84
N ILE A 159 0.91 9.16 16.88
CA ILE A 159 1.79 8.76 17.98
C ILE A 159 2.34 7.36 17.75
N SER A 160 3.58 7.12 18.15
CA SER A 160 4.11 5.75 18.23
C SER A 160 3.66 5.11 19.54
N VAL A 161 3.15 3.89 19.46
CA VAL A 161 2.78 3.06 20.62
C VAL A 161 3.92 2.14 21.06
N LYS A 162 5.06 2.22 20.39
CA LYS A 162 6.26 1.45 20.67
C LYS A 162 7.20 2.25 21.57
N ALA A 163 7.72 1.63 22.64
CA ALA A 163 8.70 2.24 23.52
C ALA A 163 10.06 2.42 22.82
N SER A 164 10.89 3.33 23.35
CA SER A 164 12.22 3.63 22.81
C SER A 164 13.16 2.40 22.77
N ASN A 165 13.01 1.48 23.70
CA ASN A 165 13.76 0.21 23.72
C ASN A 165 13.34 -0.78 22.61
N GLN A 166 12.26 -0.46 21.85
CA GLN A 166 11.66 -1.27 20.78
C GLN A 166 11.17 -2.67 21.19
N LYS A 167 11.19 -3.01 22.47
CA LYS A 167 10.81 -4.34 23.00
C LYS A 167 9.45 -4.38 23.65
N ASN A 168 8.91 -3.21 24.00
CA ASN A 168 7.64 -3.08 24.71
C ASN A 168 6.76 -2.00 24.06
N THR A 169 5.49 -2.01 24.42
CA THR A 169 4.59 -0.86 24.20
C THR A 169 4.93 0.24 25.20
N ASN A 170 4.56 1.49 24.89
CA ASN A 170 4.70 2.64 25.77
C ASN A 170 3.35 3.02 26.42
N SER A 171 3.32 4.12 27.16
CA SER A 171 2.11 4.60 27.86
C SER A 171 0.97 5.08 26.95
N PHE A 172 1.26 5.32 25.65
CA PHE A 172 0.22 5.65 24.68
C PHE A 172 -0.60 4.43 24.22
N TRP A 173 -0.09 3.21 24.46
CA TRP A 173 -0.81 1.99 24.18
C TRP A 173 -1.82 1.69 25.28
N THR A 174 -3.10 1.89 24.99
CA THR A 174 -4.20 1.80 25.97
C THR A 174 -5.15 0.63 25.70
N GLN A 175 -6.07 0.41 26.61
CA GLN A 175 -7.12 -0.60 26.44
C GLN A 175 -7.99 -0.32 25.20
N GLN A 176 -8.26 0.94 24.88
CA GLN A 176 -9.05 1.33 23.72
C GLN A 176 -8.37 0.90 22.39
N HIS A 177 -7.06 1.00 22.30
CA HIS A 177 -6.32 0.48 21.13
C HIS A 177 -6.51 -1.03 20.98
N ARG A 178 -6.44 -1.78 22.09
CA ARG A 178 -6.66 -3.24 22.09
C ARG A 178 -8.07 -3.59 21.63
N ASP A 179 -9.07 -2.87 22.11
CA ASP A 179 -10.47 -3.08 21.77
C ASP A 179 -10.77 -2.74 20.29
N ILE A 180 -10.22 -1.65 19.78
CA ILE A 180 -10.32 -1.25 18.36
C ILE A 180 -9.71 -2.34 17.46
N LEU A 181 -8.49 -2.81 17.77
CA LEU A 181 -7.84 -3.85 16.98
C LEU A 181 -8.57 -5.19 17.04
N ARG A 182 -9.10 -5.56 18.21
CA ARG A 182 -9.92 -6.76 18.36
C ARG A 182 -11.18 -6.66 17.52
N ASN A 183 -11.88 -5.52 17.57
CA ASN A 183 -13.07 -5.28 16.77
C ASN A 183 -12.75 -5.33 15.28
N ALA A 184 -11.70 -4.64 14.84
CA ALA A 184 -11.23 -4.68 13.44
C ALA A 184 -10.90 -6.10 12.99
N ALA A 185 -10.13 -6.86 13.77
CA ALA A 185 -9.73 -8.22 13.42
C ALA A 185 -10.91 -9.22 13.38
N LYS A 186 -11.93 -9.01 14.18
CA LYS A 186 -13.15 -9.84 14.16
C LYS A 186 -14.07 -9.52 12.97
N ASN A 187 -13.91 -8.38 12.32
CA ASN A 187 -14.73 -8.04 11.17
C ASN A 187 -14.50 -9.07 10.03
N PRO A 188 -15.57 -9.64 9.44
CA PRO A 188 -15.46 -10.67 8.41
C PRO A 188 -14.83 -10.18 7.10
N LEU A 189 -14.89 -8.87 6.80
CA LEU A 189 -14.25 -8.27 5.64
C LEU A 189 -12.73 -8.24 5.74
N VAL A 190 -12.16 -8.29 6.95
CA VAL A 190 -10.72 -8.16 7.18
C VAL A 190 -10.01 -9.47 6.86
N ASP A 191 -8.99 -9.40 5.97
CA ASP A 191 -8.02 -10.46 5.72
C ASP A 191 -6.92 -10.43 6.77
N ARG A 192 -6.22 -9.30 6.92
CA ARG A 192 -5.12 -9.13 7.88
C ARG A 192 -4.97 -7.66 8.33
N ILE A 193 -4.23 -7.48 9.41
CA ILE A 193 -3.88 -6.16 9.94
C ILE A 193 -2.38 -6.16 10.20
N PHE A 194 -1.65 -5.24 9.57
CA PHE A 194 -0.24 -5.03 9.87
C PHE A 194 -0.11 -4.08 11.05
N ILE A 195 0.74 -4.46 12.01
CA ILE A 195 0.91 -3.75 13.27
C ILE A 195 2.32 -3.95 13.81
N THR A 196 2.77 -3.07 14.70
CA THR A 196 4.04 -3.27 15.40
C THR A 196 4.02 -4.56 16.23
N ALA A 197 5.13 -5.29 16.23
CA ALA A 197 5.25 -6.56 16.94
C ALA A 197 4.97 -6.45 18.44
N VAL A 198 5.38 -5.35 19.08
CA VAL A 198 5.16 -5.14 20.52
C VAL A 198 3.69 -5.09 20.89
N ALA A 199 2.84 -4.52 20.03
CA ALA A 199 1.38 -4.53 20.23
C ALA A 199 0.80 -5.94 20.05
N LYS A 200 1.26 -6.70 19.05
CA LYS A 200 0.86 -8.12 18.88
C LYS A 200 1.27 -8.96 20.09
N ILE A 201 2.50 -8.80 20.61
CA ILE A 201 3.01 -9.51 21.79
C ILE A 201 2.13 -9.18 23.01
N ASP A 202 1.80 -7.92 23.23
CA ASP A 202 0.91 -7.51 24.33
C ASP A 202 -0.47 -8.18 24.21
N LEU A 203 -1.09 -8.13 23.03
CA LEU A 203 -2.37 -8.77 22.76
C LEU A 203 -2.34 -10.29 22.96
N CYS A 204 -1.24 -10.95 22.57
CA CYS A 204 -1.04 -12.38 22.81
C CYS A 204 -0.98 -12.71 24.32
N LYS A 205 -0.34 -11.85 25.12
CA LYS A 205 -0.23 -12.04 26.59
C LYS A 205 -1.56 -11.89 27.31
N ILE A 206 -2.35 -10.88 26.94
CA ILE A 206 -3.59 -10.57 27.66
C ILE A 206 -4.78 -11.39 27.19
N THR A 207 -4.81 -11.85 25.93
CA THR A 207 -5.93 -12.59 25.37
C THR A 207 -5.84 -14.06 25.74
N LYS A 208 -6.70 -14.53 26.65
CA LYS A 208 -6.73 -15.93 27.13
C LYS A 208 -7.80 -16.77 26.45
N ILE A 209 -8.90 -16.16 26.07
CA ILE A 209 -10.08 -16.82 25.47
C ILE A 209 -10.36 -16.22 24.10
N ASP A 210 -10.90 -17.02 23.17
CA ASP A 210 -11.25 -16.57 21.81
C ASP A 210 -10.07 -15.86 21.12
N ARG A 211 -8.99 -16.59 20.94
CA ARG A 211 -7.72 -16.10 20.38
C ARG A 211 -7.67 -16.08 18.84
N SER A 212 -8.65 -16.67 18.15
CA SER A 212 -8.65 -16.89 16.71
C SER A 212 -8.41 -15.63 15.87
N TRP A 213 -8.89 -14.46 16.31
CA TRP A 213 -8.71 -13.19 15.64
C TRP A 213 -7.25 -12.71 15.62
N LEU A 214 -6.41 -13.17 16.57
CA LEU A 214 -5.00 -12.82 16.66
C LEU A 214 -4.22 -13.26 15.41
N GLN A 215 -4.63 -14.34 14.71
CA GLN A 215 -3.98 -14.76 13.46
C GLN A 215 -3.98 -13.67 12.37
N LYS A 216 -4.97 -12.77 12.38
CA LYS A 216 -5.06 -11.67 11.42
C LYS A 216 -4.07 -10.55 11.72
N LEU A 217 -3.60 -10.41 12.95
CA LEU A 217 -2.60 -9.41 13.32
C LEU A 217 -1.21 -9.87 12.89
N ARG A 218 -0.59 -9.14 11.97
CA ARG A 218 0.70 -9.49 11.37
C ARG A 218 1.75 -8.44 11.71
N PRO A 219 2.79 -8.80 12.46
CA PRO A 219 3.91 -7.89 12.70
C PRO A 219 4.52 -7.40 11.39
N TRP A 220 4.72 -6.10 11.27
CA TRP A 220 5.37 -5.50 10.11
C TRP A 220 6.09 -4.20 10.47
N TYR A 221 7.12 -3.87 9.69
CA TYR A 221 7.92 -2.67 9.88
C TYR A 221 7.08 -1.40 9.69
N GLY A 222 7.40 -0.32 10.44
CA GLY A 222 6.79 1.00 10.24
C GLY A 222 5.32 1.11 10.67
N HIS A 223 4.77 0.11 11.40
CA HIS A 223 3.38 0.08 11.84
C HIS A 223 3.24 0.30 13.35
N ASP A 224 3.98 1.26 13.88
CA ASP A 224 3.92 1.66 15.28
C ASP A 224 3.16 2.97 15.52
N THR A 225 2.96 3.79 14.47
CA THR A 225 2.17 5.02 14.51
C THR A 225 0.76 4.85 13.92
N HIS A 226 0.54 3.80 13.16
CA HIS A 226 -0.75 3.40 12.59
C HIS A 226 -0.82 1.89 12.50
N PHE A 227 -2.00 1.36 12.41
CA PHE A 227 -2.22 0.00 11.96
C PHE A 227 -2.82 0.02 10.57
N HIS A 228 -2.36 -0.91 9.73
CA HIS A 228 -2.78 -1.03 8.35
C HIS A 228 -3.75 -2.20 8.21
N VAL A 229 -4.98 -1.94 7.86
CA VAL A 229 -5.99 -2.96 7.62
C VAL A 229 -6.05 -3.31 6.15
N ARG A 230 -6.00 -4.60 5.85
CA ARG A 230 -6.22 -5.16 4.53
C ARG A 230 -7.50 -5.94 4.49
N LEU A 231 -8.40 -5.58 3.60
CA LEU A 231 -9.65 -6.28 3.39
C LEU A 231 -9.49 -7.43 2.41
N LYS A 232 -10.39 -8.40 2.49
CA LYS A 232 -10.49 -9.49 1.51
C LYS A 232 -10.96 -8.98 0.16
N CYS A 233 -10.59 -9.67 -0.90
CA CYS A 233 -11.15 -9.42 -2.22
C CYS A 233 -12.69 -9.51 -2.17
N PRO A 234 -13.41 -8.48 -2.66
CA PRO A 234 -14.87 -8.50 -2.75
C PRO A 234 -15.33 -9.58 -3.74
N LYS A 235 -16.45 -10.22 -3.46
CA LYS A 235 -17.04 -11.23 -4.37
C LYS A 235 -17.40 -10.65 -5.76
N THR A 236 -17.66 -9.35 -5.81
CA THR A 236 -17.98 -8.61 -7.04
C THR A 236 -16.74 -8.22 -7.86
N SER A 237 -15.55 -8.35 -7.30
CA SER A 237 -14.28 -8.00 -7.96
C SER A 237 -13.55 -9.26 -8.43
N ASN A 238 -14.00 -9.85 -9.52
CA ASN A 238 -13.45 -11.10 -10.07
C ASN A 238 -11.96 -11.00 -10.49
N ASN A 239 -11.46 -9.78 -10.68
CA ASN A 239 -10.07 -9.52 -11.06
C ASN A 239 -9.16 -9.24 -9.85
N CYS A 240 -9.70 -9.27 -8.63
CA CYS A 240 -8.93 -9.12 -7.41
C CYS A 240 -8.13 -10.38 -7.10
N VAL A 241 -6.85 -10.21 -6.79
CA VAL A 241 -5.94 -11.31 -6.47
C VAL A 241 -5.80 -11.44 -4.96
N VAL A 242 -6.29 -12.55 -4.42
CA VAL A 242 -6.20 -12.87 -2.99
C VAL A 242 -4.73 -13.03 -2.58
N GLN A 243 -4.38 -12.44 -1.44
CA GLN A 243 -3.02 -12.54 -0.93
C GLN A 243 -2.72 -13.93 -0.37
N THR A 244 -1.64 -14.53 -0.86
CA THR A 244 -1.06 -15.76 -0.34
C THR A 244 0.30 -15.49 0.33
N PRO A 245 0.71 -16.31 1.31
CA PRO A 245 -0.08 -17.32 2.01
C PRO A 245 -1.18 -16.69 2.89
N THR A 246 -2.22 -17.47 3.24
CA THR A 246 -3.31 -17.05 4.13
C THR A 246 -2.79 -16.76 5.54
N THR A 247 -3.53 -15.97 6.30
CA THR A 247 -3.16 -15.65 7.69
C THR A 247 -3.10 -16.89 8.58
N ASN A 248 -3.96 -17.88 8.36
CA ASN A 248 -3.91 -19.15 9.07
C ASN A 248 -2.57 -19.88 8.81
N LYS A 249 -2.18 -20.02 7.54
CA LYS A 249 -0.89 -20.65 7.19
C LYS A 249 0.32 -19.88 7.72
N LEU A 250 0.26 -18.54 7.72
CA LEU A 250 1.33 -17.68 8.25
C LEU A 250 1.44 -17.70 9.77
N SER A 251 0.34 -17.97 10.47
CA SER A 251 0.31 -17.93 11.93
C SER A 251 0.88 -19.19 12.57
N GLY A 252 0.83 -20.33 11.85
CA GLY A 252 1.18 -21.60 12.46
C GLY A 252 0.36 -21.85 13.73
N ASP A 253 1.01 -22.38 14.73
CA ASP A 253 0.40 -22.67 16.01
C ASP A 253 0.12 -21.39 16.83
N ASP A 254 -0.82 -21.51 17.78
CA ASP A 254 -1.21 -20.45 18.71
C ASP A 254 -1.53 -19.10 18.04
N PHE A 255 -2.14 -19.12 16.85
CA PHE A 255 -2.59 -17.91 16.13
C PHE A 255 -1.47 -16.88 15.89
N GLY A 256 -0.22 -17.35 15.74
CA GLY A 256 0.95 -16.51 15.54
C GLY A 256 1.44 -15.80 16.81
N CYS A 257 1.14 -16.37 17.98
CA CYS A 257 1.67 -15.94 19.27
C CYS A 257 2.81 -16.84 19.77
N ASN A 258 3.38 -17.61 18.89
CA ASN A 258 4.49 -18.55 19.16
C ASN A 258 5.86 -17.82 19.22
N GLU A 259 6.91 -18.59 19.43
CA GLU A 259 8.29 -18.08 19.60
C GLU A 259 8.79 -17.24 18.43
N THR A 260 8.31 -17.48 17.22
CA THR A 260 8.71 -16.71 16.04
C THR A 260 8.37 -15.22 16.18
N LEU A 261 7.39 -14.89 17.01
CA LEU A 261 7.04 -13.51 17.33
C LEU A 261 8.14 -12.80 18.12
N ASN A 262 8.89 -13.53 18.93
CA ASN A 262 9.98 -12.97 19.75
C ASN A 262 11.14 -12.45 18.91
N TRP A 263 11.38 -13.01 17.73
CA TRP A 263 12.38 -12.53 16.79
C TRP A 263 12.30 -11.01 16.55
N TRP A 264 11.12 -10.45 16.51
CA TRP A 264 10.90 -9.02 16.26
C TRP A 264 11.43 -8.09 17.36
N VAL A 265 11.56 -8.59 18.60
CA VAL A 265 12.00 -7.83 19.77
C VAL A 265 13.35 -8.32 20.31
N THR A 266 13.97 -9.26 19.63
CA THR A 266 15.28 -9.84 19.95
C THR A 266 16.23 -9.76 18.75
N ASP A 267 16.26 -10.76 17.89
CA ASP A 267 17.23 -10.88 16.79
C ASP A 267 17.09 -9.78 15.74
N HIS A 268 15.85 -9.34 15.49
CA HIS A 268 15.60 -8.23 14.58
C HIS A 268 16.28 -6.93 15.02
N LEU A 269 16.43 -6.72 16.32
CA LEU A 269 17.01 -5.51 16.91
C LEU A 269 18.54 -5.58 17.02
N LYS A 270 19.16 -6.73 16.77
CA LYS A 270 20.62 -6.85 16.75
C LYS A 270 21.21 -6.01 15.62
N PRO A 271 22.40 -5.43 15.79
CA PRO A 271 23.13 -4.82 14.70
C PRO A 271 23.24 -5.78 13.51
N LYS A 272 22.99 -5.27 12.33
CA LYS A 272 23.12 -6.05 11.09
C LYS A 272 24.53 -5.90 10.56
N GLU A 273 25.12 -7.01 10.11
CA GLU A 273 26.39 -6.97 9.39
C GLU A 273 26.25 -6.08 8.13
N PRO A 274 27.28 -5.32 7.79
CA PRO A 274 27.28 -4.54 6.56
C PRO A 274 27.06 -5.43 5.35
N LEU A 275 26.17 -5.01 4.48
CA LEU A 275 25.88 -5.75 3.24
C LEU A 275 27.14 -5.86 2.38
N THR A 276 27.41 -7.03 1.86
CA THR A 276 28.45 -7.29 0.85
C THR A 276 28.13 -6.53 -0.45
N ASN A 277 29.13 -6.32 -1.30
CA ASN A 277 28.91 -5.67 -2.59
C ASN A 277 27.93 -6.43 -3.49
N THR A 278 27.93 -7.76 -3.43
CA THR A 278 26.96 -8.61 -4.16
C THR A 278 25.54 -8.39 -3.67
N GLU A 279 25.31 -8.32 -2.35
CA GLU A 279 23.97 -8.06 -1.78
C GLU A 279 23.49 -6.65 -2.09
N LYS A 280 24.38 -5.64 -2.01
CA LYS A 280 24.08 -4.26 -2.44
C LYS A 280 23.63 -4.21 -3.90
N THR A 281 24.31 -4.94 -4.78
CA THR A 281 23.97 -5.03 -6.20
C THR A 281 22.61 -5.71 -6.41
N LYS A 282 22.36 -6.84 -5.75
CA LYS A 282 21.07 -7.54 -5.79
C LYS A 282 19.91 -6.65 -5.31
N LEU A 283 20.10 -5.87 -4.24
CA LEU A 283 19.12 -4.93 -3.74
C LEU A 283 18.83 -3.80 -4.73
N LYS A 284 19.85 -3.25 -5.39
CA LYS A 284 19.69 -2.23 -6.44
C LYS A 284 18.90 -2.74 -7.65
N LEU A 285 19.04 -4.02 -7.98
CA LEU A 285 18.33 -4.65 -9.10
C LEU A 285 16.87 -5.04 -8.74
N LYS A 286 16.52 -5.07 -7.45
CA LYS A 286 15.18 -5.43 -7.00
C LYS A 286 14.20 -4.32 -7.32
N ARG A 287 13.32 -4.59 -8.30
CA ARG A 287 12.24 -3.65 -8.65
C ARG A 287 11.19 -3.57 -7.53
N THR A 288 10.72 -2.38 -7.30
CA THR A 288 9.63 -2.05 -6.37
C THR A 288 8.43 -1.52 -7.16
N PRO A 289 7.25 -1.38 -6.58
CA PRO A 289 6.12 -0.74 -7.25
C PRO A 289 6.40 0.66 -7.79
N ARG A 290 7.40 1.37 -7.25
CA ARG A 290 7.86 2.67 -7.80
C ARG A 290 8.61 2.55 -9.12
N ASP A 291 9.08 1.35 -9.44
CA ASP A 291 9.76 1.07 -10.70
C ASP A 291 8.81 0.57 -11.79
N PHE A 292 7.57 0.29 -11.43
CA PHE A 292 6.58 -0.25 -12.36
C PHE A 292 6.20 0.76 -13.44
N THR A 293 5.97 0.22 -14.63
CA THR A 293 5.32 0.86 -15.77
C THR A 293 3.94 0.20 -15.94
N MET A 294 3.13 0.63 -16.89
CA MET A 294 1.84 0.01 -17.15
C MET A 294 1.95 -1.47 -17.55
N ARG A 295 3.05 -1.87 -18.19
CA ARG A 295 3.32 -3.29 -18.56
C ARG A 295 3.46 -4.22 -17.36
N ASP A 296 3.82 -3.67 -16.20
CA ASP A 296 3.98 -4.45 -14.97
C ASP A 296 2.66 -4.69 -14.25
N LEU A 297 1.65 -3.88 -14.52
CA LEU A 297 0.33 -3.96 -13.90
C LEU A 297 -0.61 -4.92 -14.65
N PRO A 298 -1.72 -5.36 -14.03
CA PRO A 298 -2.77 -6.06 -14.76
C PRO A 298 -3.24 -5.27 -15.98
N LYS A 299 -3.44 -5.95 -17.12
CA LYS A 299 -3.83 -5.30 -18.38
C LYS A 299 -5.07 -4.42 -18.26
N LEU A 300 -6.04 -4.82 -17.43
CA LEU A 300 -7.24 -4.03 -17.16
C LEU A 300 -6.94 -2.63 -16.56
N CYS A 301 -5.78 -2.42 -15.96
CA CYS A 301 -5.41 -1.12 -15.42
C CYS A 301 -5.17 -0.06 -16.52
N GLU A 302 -4.92 -0.47 -17.76
CA GLU A 302 -4.83 0.44 -18.91
C GLU A 302 -6.19 1.10 -19.19
N SER A 303 -7.28 0.33 -19.15
CA SER A 303 -8.62 0.89 -19.33
C SER A 303 -9.05 1.78 -18.15
N VAL A 304 -8.56 1.50 -16.93
CA VAL A 304 -8.82 2.34 -15.75
C VAL A 304 -8.15 3.71 -15.90
N ILE A 305 -6.90 3.75 -16.36
CA ILE A 305 -6.17 5.02 -16.58
C ILE A 305 -6.78 5.81 -17.73
N ASN A 306 -7.17 5.15 -18.81
CA ASN A 306 -7.69 5.80 -20.02
C ASN A 306 -9.20 6.07 -19.98
N SER A 307 -9.89 5.77 -18.88
CA SER A 307 -11.31 6.08 -18.70
C SER A 307 -11.52 7.60 -18.65
N GLN A 308 -12.45 8.09 -19.44
CA GLN A 308 -12.93 9.49 -19.40
C GLN A 308 -13.95 9.69 -18.30
#